data_0c4aac47a1f5d37da53fcc29f578ac81
#
_entry.id   0c4aac47a1f5d37da53fcc29f578ac81
#
_cell.length_a   1.000
_cell.length_b   1.000
_cell.length_c   1.000
_cell.angle_alpha   90.00
_cell.angle_beta   90.00
_cell.angle_gamma   90.00
#
_symmetry.space_group_name_H-M   'P 1'
#
loop_
_entity.id
_entity.type
_entity.pdbx_description
1 polymer ?
#
loop_
_entity_poly.entity_id
_entity_poly.type
_entity_poly.pdbx_seq_one_letter_code
_entity_poly.pdbx_strand_id
1 'polypeptide(L)'
;MGRKSTKADKNIYQKLREDCGLTRESAEEQLGYISADRIAKIESGKSFPHPDEVLTMAEKYGCLTLCNYYCANECAIGKKYVPEVKLNHNLSQIVLEILASLNSLQRSKERLIEISVDRKIEDSEVADFIAIQEELENISVTVKALQLWAEQKLIEGKINRSLYEQLKD
;
A
#
# COMPACT_ATOMS: atom_id res chain seq x y z
N MET A 1 25.03 5.93 -18.43
CA MET A 1 23.75 6.66 -18.18
C MET A 1 22.71 6.22 -19.19
N GLY A 2 21.71 5.45 -18.76
CA GLY A 2 20.63 4.96 -19.62
C GLY A 2 19.72 6.11 -20.07
N ARG A 3 19.30 6.09 -21.33
CA ARG A 3 18.43 7.10 -21.91
C ARG A 3 17.02 6.94 -21.35
N LYS A 4 16.49 7.93 -20.59
CA LYS A 4 15.11 7.92 -20.10
C LYS A 4 14.14 7.85 -21.28
N SER A 5 13.14 6.93 -21.20
CA SER A 5 12.10 6.84 -22.21
C SER A 5 11.25 8.12 -22.22
N THR A 6 10.94 8.62 -23.42
CA THR A 6 10.13 9.82 -23.65
C THR A 6 8.62 9.54 -23.69
N LYS A 7 8.15 8.29 -23.43
CA LYS A 7 6.72 7.99 -23.39
C LYS A 7 6.05 8.70 -22.23
N ALA A 8 4.97 9.42 -22.52
CA ALA A 8 4.17 10.17 -21.54
C ALA A 8 3.43 9.23 -20.54
N ASP A 9 3.26 7.97 -20.87
CA ASP A 9 2.46 7.00 -20.09
C ASP A 9 3.32 5.80 -19.67
N LYS A 10 4.20 6.05 -18.68
CA LYS A 10 5.02 4.99 -18.06
C LYS A 10 4.24 4.34 -16.94
N ASN A 11 4.22 3.00 -16.89
CA ASN A 11 3.65 2.31 -15.76
C ASN A 11 4.53 2.46 -14.50
N ILE A 12 4.02 2.06 -13.34
CA ILE A 12 4.69 2.25 -12.05
C ILE A 12 6.05 1.55 -11.99
N TYR A 13 6.17 0.34 -12.53
CA TYR A 13 7.41 -0.45 -12.51
C TYR A 13 8.53 0.25 -13.28
N GLN A 14 8.21 0.80 -14.46
CA GLN A 14 9.16 1.58 -15.25
C GLN A 14 9.57 2.86 -14.54
N LYS A 15 8.61 3.59 -13.95
CA LYS A 15 8.90 4.82 -13.20
C LYS A 15 9.87 4.55 -12.06
N LEU A 16 9.58 3.56 -11.22
CA LEU A 16 10.42 3.21 -10.08
C LEU A 16 11.83 2.78 -10.48
N ARG A 17 11.97 1.94 -11.50
CA ARG A 17 13.30 1.56 -12.02
C ARG A 17 14.09 2.78 -12.50
N GLU A 18 13.45 3.65 -13.27
CA GLU A 18 14.11 4.85 -13.81
C GLU A 18 14.44 5.88 -12.72
N ASP A 19 13.63 5.98 -11.67
CA ASP A 19 13.90 6.84 -10.52
C ASP A 19 15.11 6.36 -9.72
N CYS A 20 15.37 5.03 -9.71
CA CYS A 20 16.62 4.45 -9.23
C CYS A 20 17.81 4.65 -10.17
N GLY A 21 17.61 5.26 -11.35
CA GLY A 21 18.67 5.46 -12.36
C GLY A 21 19.09 4.18 -13.09
N LEU A 22 18.31 3.09 -13.00
CA LEU A 22 18.65 1.80 -13.55
C LEU A 22 18.21 1.65 -15.01
N THR A 23 19.06 1.04 -15.85
CA THR A 23 18.65 0.43 -17.12
C THR A 23 17.96 -0.91 -16.85
N ARG A 24 17.35 -1.55 -17.84
CA ARG A 24 16.77 -2.89 -17.65
C ARG A 24 17.84 -3.94 -17.38
N GLU A 25 18.98 -3.82 -18.02
CA GLU A 25 20.14 -4.70 -17.84
C GLU A 25 20.72 -4.57 -16.42
N SER A 26 20.91 -3.34 -15.93
CA SER A 26 21.39 -3.14 -14.56
C SER A 26 20.34 -3.50 -13.51
N ALA A 27 19.04 -3.42 -13.84
CA ALA A 27 17.98 -3.91 -12.99
C ALA A 27 17.94 -5.44 -12.93
N GLU A 28 18.18 -6.16 -14.05
CA GLU A 28 18.34 -7.61 -14.10
C GLU A 28 19.44 -8.08 -13.15
N GLU A 29 20.63 -7.42 -13.19
CA GLU A 29 21.73 -7.73 -12.28
C GLU A 29 21.35 -7.60 -10.80
N GLN A 30 20.56 -6.58 -10.45
CA GLN A 30 20.11 -6.34 -9.06
C GLN A 30 18.98 -7.26 -8.61
N LEU A 31 18.05 -7.57 -9.52
CA LEU A 31 16.88 -8.41 -9.25
C LEU A 31 17.22 -9.91 -9.31
N GLY A 32 18.32 -10.27 -9.97
CA GLY A 32 18.91 -11.61 -10.03
C GLY A 32 18.15 -12.56 -10.96
N TYR A 33 16.89 -12.90 -10.67
CA TYR A 33 16.14 -13.90 -11.46
C TYR A 33 15.14 -13.28 -12.45
N ILE A 34 14.97 -11.96 -12.48
CA ILE A 34 14.05 -11.26 -13.38
C ILE A 34 14.82 -10.66 -14.54
N SER A 35 14.76 -11.31 -15.72
CA SER A 35 15.51 -10.88 -16.91
C SER A 35 15.07 -9.52 -17.46
N ALA A 36 15.95 -8.83 -18.17
CA ALA A 36 15.67 -7.54 -18.83
C ALA A 36 14.48 -7.65 -19.80
N ASP A 37 14.32 -8.78 -20.51
CA ASP A 37 13.14 -9.04 -21.36
C ASP A 37 11.85 -9.18 -20.52
N ARG A 38 11.91 -9.86 -19.37
CA ARG A 38 10.79 -9.96 -18.44
C ARG A 38 10.38 -8.59 -17.90
N ILE A 39 11.35 -7.76 -17.48
CA ILE A 39 11.14 -6.38 -17.05
C ILE A 39 10.46 -5.57 -18.16
N ALA A 40 10.93 -5.69 -19.41
CA ALA A 40 10.35 -4.98 -20.56
C ALA A 40 8.89 -5.39 -20.84
N LYS A 41 8.53 -6.66 -20.63
CA LYS A 41 7.16 -7.15 -20.77
C LYS A 41 6.25 -6.59 -19.68
N ILE A 42 6.72 -6.53 -18.43
CA ILE A 42 5.98 -5.93 -17.30
C ILE A 42 5.78 -4.42 -17.54
N GLU A 43 6.85 -3.69 -17.86
CA GLU A 43 6.82 -2.25 -18.10
C GLU A 43 5.95 -1.85 -19.30
N SER A 44 5.84 -2.71 -20.30
CA SER A 44 4.97 -2.45 -21.47
C SER A 44 3.53 -2.89 -21.28
N GLY A 45 3.19 -3.48 -20.12
CA GLY A 45 1.85 -4.02 -19.83
C GLY A 45 1.50 -5.29 -20.62
N LYS A 46 2.47 -5.91 -21.30
CA LYS A 46 2.26 -7.17 -22.02
C LYS A 46 2.10 -8.37 -21.11
N SER A 47 2.57 -8.25 -19.86
CA SER A 47 2.48 -9.31 -18.86
C SER A 47 2.41 -8.69 -17.47
N PHE A 48 1.53 -9.20 -16.62
CA PHE A 48 1.52 -8.86 -15.21
C PHE A 48 2.72 -9.49 -14.50
N PRO A 49 3.33 -8.80 -13.52
CA PRO A 49 4.36 -9.41 -12.69
C PRO A 49 3.75 -10.47 -11.77
N HIS A 50 4.56 -11.44 -11.34
CA HIS A 50 4.20 -12.36 -10.27
C HIS A 50 4.42 -11.69 -8.89
N PRO A 51 3.71 -12.12 -7.82
CA PRO A 51 3.85 -11.51 -6.49
C PRO A 51 5.28 -11.48 -5.95
N ASP A 52 6.07 -12.53 -6.19
CA ASP A 52 7.47 -12.63 -5.80
C ASP A 52 8.36 -11.63 -6.57
N GLU A 53 8.08 -11.42 -7.86
CA GLU A 53 8.76 -10.39 -8.66
C GLU A 53 8.48 -8.99 -8.11
N VAL A 54 7.21 -8.73 -7.71
CA VAL A 54 6.80 -7.44 -7.11
C VAL A 54 7.51 -7.19 -5.78
N LEU A 55 7.59 -8.21 -4.91
CA LEU A 55 8.33 -8.14 -3.65
C LEU A 55 9.79 -7.78 -3.88
N THR A 56 10.45 -8.48 -4.79
CA THR A 56 11.85 -8.23 -5.13
C THR A 56 12.06 -6.84 -5.72
N MET A 57 11.17 -6.39 -6.61
CA MET A 57 11.21 -5.02 -7.15
C MET A 57 10.99 -3.97 -6.07
N ALA A 58 10.03 -4.19 -5.15
CA ALA A 58 9.75 -3.26 -4.04
C ALA A 58 10.99 -3.07 -3.15
N GLU A 59 11.65 -4.16 -2.78
CA GLU A 59 12.88 -4.14 -1.99
C GLU A 59 14.04 -3.45 -2.71
N LYS A 60 14.31 -3.85 -3.94
CA LYS A 60 15.46 -3.35 -4.70
C LYS A 60 15.31 -1.92 -5.18
N TYR A 61 14.10 -1.50 -5.50
CA TYR A 61 13.78 -0.11 -5.88
C TYR A 61 13.48 0.78 -4.67
N GLY A 62 13.45 0.21 -3.44
CA GLY A 62 13.16 0.96 -2.22
C GLY A 62 11.75 1.57 -2.17
N CYS A 63 10.78 0.92 -2.80
CA CYS A 63 9.41 1.40 -2.89
C CYS A 63 8.45 0.52 -2.09
N LEU A 64 8.20 0.89 -0.85
CA LEU A 64 7.33 0.14 0.08
C LEU A 64 5.87 0.05 -0.37
N THR A 65 5.40 1.04 -1.14
CA THR A 65 4.01 1.07 -1.60
C THR A 65 3.75 0.20 -2.82
N LEU A 66 4.80 -0.32 -3.48
CA LEU A 66 4.64 -1.11 -4.70
C LEU A 66 3.85 -2.40 -4.46
N CYS A 67 4.07 -3.08 -3.33
CA CYS A 67 3.33 -4.29 -2.96
C CYS A 67 1.84 -3.98 -2.73
N ASN A 68 1.53 -2.88 -2.01
CA ASN A 68 0.15 -2.46 -1.82
C ASN A 68 -0.50 -2.06 -3.15
N TYR A 69 0.20 -1.30 -4.00
CA TYR A 69 -0.28 -0.96 -5.34
C TYR A 69 -0.62 -2.21 -6.15
N TYR A 70 0.27 -3.20 -6.20
CA TYR A 70 0.01 -4.46 -6.91
C TYR A 70 -1.22 -5.18 -6.36
N CYS A 71 -1.32 -5.33 -5.05
CA CYS A 71 -2.47 -5.97 -4.42
C CYS A 71 -3.78 -5.22 -4.74
N ALA A 72 -3.80 -3.91 -4.56
CA ALA A 72 -5.01 -3.11 -4.75
C ALA A 72 -5.42 -2.94 -6.22
N ASN A 73 -4.46 -2.93 -7.17
CA ASN A 73 -4.73 -2.54 -8.56
C ASN A 73 -4.56 -3.67 -9.59
N GLU A 74 -3.79 -4.72 -9.30
CA GLU A 74 -3.45 -5.76 -10.29
C GLU A 74 -3.85 -7.16 -9.85
N CYS A 75 -3.71 -7.51 -8.56
CA CYS A 75 -4.09 -8.81 -8.04
C CYS A 75 -5.62 -8.96 -7.98
N ALA A 76 -6.18 -10.02 -8.58
CA ALA A 76 -7.63 -10.25 -8.59
C ALA A 76 -8.23 -10.40 -7.19
N ILE A 77 -7.51 -11.03 -6.26
CA ILE A 77 -7.91 -11.16 -4.86
C ILE A 77 -7.73 -9.83 -4.13
N GLY A 78 -6.57 -9.20 -4.31
CA GLY A 78 -6.23 -7.95 -3.65
C GLY A 78 -7.19 -6.82 -3.98
N LYS A 79 -7.62 -6.67 -5.24
CA LYS A 79 -8.65 -5.70 -5.66
C LYS A 79 -9.95 -5.77 -4.86
N LYS A 80 -10.26 -6.93 -4.31
CA LYS A 80 -11.47 -7.12 -3.51
C LYS A 80 -11.27 -6.85 -2.02
N TYR A 81 -10.06 -7.07 -1.51
CA TYR A 81 -9.83 -7.12 -0.07
C TYR A 81 -8.76 -6.16 0.44
N VAL A 82 -7.99 -5.53 -0.46
CA VAL A 82 -6.87 -4.68 -0.08
C VAL A 82 -7.10 -3.26 -0.57
N PRO A 83 -7.37 -2.31 0.31
CA PRO A 83 -7.49 -0.91 -0.08
C PRO A 83 -6.15 -0.35 -0.54
N GLU A 84 -6.21 0.56 -1.51
CA GLU A 84 -5.02 1.29 -1.94
C GLU A 84 -4.61 2.30 -0.87
N VAL A 85 -3.35 2.25 -0.47
CA VAL A 85 -2.77 3.15 0.53
C VAL A 85 -1.73 4.05 -0.11
N LYS A 86 -1.90 5.36 0.02
CA LYS A 86 -0.91 6.35 -0.42
C LYS A 86 0.09 6.62 0.70
N LEU A 87 1.38 6.65 0.33
CA LEU A 87 2.42 7.03 1.28
C LEU A 87 2.25 8.51 1.64
N ASN A 88 1.94 8.76 2.90
CA ASN A 88 1.95 10.11 3.46
C ASN A 88 3.25 10.31 4.25
N HIS A 89 4.02 11.33 3.90
CA HIS A 89 5.30 11.63 4.55
C HIS A 89 5.15 12.45 5.84
N ASN A 90 3.95 12.96 6.11
CA ASN A 90 3.65 13.82 7.26
C ASN A 90 2.95 13.04 8.37
N LEU A 91 3.70 12.70 9.43
CA LEU A 91 3.16 11.99 10.60
C LEU A 91 1.99 12.73 11.26
N SER A 92 2.07 14.06 11.37
CA SER A 92 1.02 14.85 12.01
C SER A 92 -0.31 14.74 11.25
N GLN A 93 -0.25 14.71 9.92
CA GLN A 93 -1.44 14.52 9.10
C GLN A 93 -2.02 13.11 9.28
N ILE A 94 -1.19 12.08 9.27
CA ILE A 94 -1.63 10.70 9.53
C ILE A 94 -2.32 10.60 10.90
N VAL A 95 -1.72 11.19 11.93
CA VAL A 95 -2.29 11.20 13.30
C VAL A 95 -3.62 11.92 13.33
N LEU A 96 -3.76 13.07 12.66
CA LEU A 96 -5.04 13.80 12.58
C LEU A 96 -6.11 12.98 11.86
N GLU A 97 -5.78 12.29 10.78
CA GLU A 97 -6.71 11.42 10.06
C GLU A 97 -7.16 10.23 10.94
N ILE A 98 -6.24 9.60 11.69
CA ILE A 98 -6.57 8.54 12.66
C ILE A 98 -7.52 9.09 13.74
N LEU A 99 -7.20 10.23 14.35
CA LEU A 99 -8.02 10.81 15.41
C LEU A 99 -9.42 11.21 14.88
N ALA A 100 -9.52 11.74 13.67
CA ALA A 100 -10.79 12.07 13.04
C ALA A 100 -11.65 10.82 12.83
N SER A 101 -11.05 9.73 12.31
CA SER A 101 -11.74 8.45 12.09
C SER A 101 -12.19 7.80 13.40
N LEU A 102 -11.34 7.83 14.45
CA LEU A 102 -11.73 7.33 15.78
C LEU A 102 -12.87 8.12 16.40
N ASN A 103 -12.87 9.47 16.25
CA ASN A 103 -13.95 10.31 16.73
C ASN A 103 -15.26 10.07 15.97
N SER A 104 -15.21 9.76 14.68
CA SER A 104 -16.37 9.37 13.89
C SER A 104 -16.94 8.04 14.41
N LEU A 105 -16.12 7.02 14.52
CA LEU A 105 -16.52 5.72 15.05
C LEU A 105 -17.08 5.81 16.47
N GLN A 106 -16.53 6.68 17.32
CA GLN A 106 -17.07 6.90 18.69
C GLN A 106 -18.50 7.43 18.68
N ARG A 107 -18.89 8.24 17.68
CA ARG A 107 -20.28 8.70 17.51
C ARG A 107 -21.21 7.60 17.03
N SER A 108 -20.72 6.70 16.18
CA SER A 108 -21.51 5.60 15.63
C SER A 108 -21.55 4.36 16.54
N LYS A 109 -20.82 4.39 17.67
CA LYS A 109 -20.66 3.26 18.59
C LYS A 109 -21.98 2.72 19.11
N GLU A 110 -22.86 3.61 19.59
CA GLU A 110 -24.14 3.21 20.18
C GLU A 110 -25.02 2.56 19.12
N ARG A 111 -25.03 3.14 17.91
CA ARG A 111 -25.79 2.60 16.78
C ARG A 111 -25.29 1.22 16.36
N LEU A 112 -23.97 1.00 16.34
CA LEU A 112 -23.40 -0.31 16.05
C LEU A 112 -23.81 -1.35 17.10
N ILE A 113 -23.85 -0.96 18.38
CA ILE A 113 -24.31 -1.85 19.46
C ILE A 113 -25.79 -2.19 19.25
N GLU A 114 -26.66 -1.23 18.96
CA GLU A 114 -28.09 -1.46 18.71
C GLU A 114 -28.29 -2.47 17.57
N ILE A 115 -27.66 -2.26 16.41
CA ILE A 115 -27.72 -3.15 15.24
C ILE A 115 -27.24 -4.58 15.57
N SER A 116 -26.32 -4.72 16.52
CA SER A 116 -25.73 -6.02 16.86
C SER A 116 -26.57 -6.89 17.81
N VAL A 117 -27.61 -6.35 18.43
CA VAL A 117 -28.35 -6.99 19.56
C VAL A 117 -29.08 -8.27 19.11
N ASP A 118 -29.77 -8.23 17.98
CA ASP A 118 -30.60 -9.34 17.51
C ASP A 118 -29.92 -10.27 16.49
N ARG A 119 -28.63 -10.01 16.18
CA ARG A 119 -27.81 -10.76 15.21
C ARG A 119 -28.37 -10.74 13.78
N LYS A 120 -29.24 -9.82 13.46
CA LYS A 120 -29.83 -9.62 12.14
C LYS A 120 -29.83 -8.12 11.83
N ILE A 121 -29.45 -7.77 10.61
CA ILE A 121 -29.51 -6.39 10.15
C ILE A 121 -30.85 -6.21 9.42
N GLU A 122 -31.74 -5.38 9.97
CA GLU A 122 -33.00 -5.06 9.34
C GLU A 122 -32.83 -4.08 8.18
N ASP A 123 -33.77 -4.05 7.24
CA ASP A 123 -33.71 -3.18 6.06
C ASP A 123 -33.55 -1.69 6.43
N SER A 124 -34.13 -1.28 7.57
CA SER A 124 -34.00 0.07 8.14
C SER A 124 -32.61 0.40 8.67
N GLU A 125 -31.78 -0.59 8.95
CA GLU A 125 -30.46 -0.48 9.55
C GLU A 125 -29.31 -0.59 8.55
N VAL A 126 -29.61 -1.08 7.33
CA VAL A 126 -28.59 -1.33 6.31
C VAL A 126 -27.77 -0.08 5.99
N ALA A 127 -28.41 1.09 5.91
CA ALA A 127 -27.72 2.34 5.59
C ALA A 127 -26.72 2.74 6.68
N ASP A 128 -27.13 2.63 7.96
CA ASP A 128 -26.28 2.94 9.12
C ASP A 128 -25.12 1.94 9.19
N PHE A 129 -25.41 0.65 8.98
CA PHE A 129 -24.39 -0.39 8.98
C PHE A 129 -23.32 -0.19 7.89
N ILE A 130 -23.74 0.19 6.67
CA ILE A 130 -22.80 0.50 5.58
C ILE A 130 -21.92 1.70 5.95
N ALA A 131 -22.50 2.77 6.49
CA ALA A 131 -21.74 3.94 6.92
C ALA A 131 -20.69 3.59 7.99
N ILE A 132 -21.03 2.74 8.95
CA ILE A 132 -20.09 2.26 9.96
C ILE A 132 -18.99 1.38 9.35
N GLN A 133 -19.32 0.52 8.38
CA GLN A 133 -18.31 -0.26 7.67
C GLN A 133 -17.31 0.63 6.93
N GLU A 134 -17.77 1.69 6.26
CA GLU A 134 -16.91 2.65 5.58
C GLU A 134 -15.98 3.39 6.57
N GLU A 135 -16.48 3.75 7.75
CA GLU A 135 -15.66 4.35 8.81
C GLU A 135 -14.56 3.39 9.30
N LEU A 136 -14.89 2.11 9.49
CA LEU A 136 -13.92 1.09 9.88
C LEU A 136 -12.88 0.82 8.79
N GLU A 137 -13.28 0.86 7.53
CA GLU A 137 -12.37 0.73 6.39
C GLU A 137 -11.40 1.92 6.33
N ASN A 138 -11.86 3.14 6.55
CA ASN A 138 -11.02 4.33 6.63
C ASN A 138 -9.99 4.23 7.77
N ILE A 139 -10.37 3.70 8.93
CA ILE A 139 -9.43 3.42 10.04
C ILE A 139 -8.36 2.43 9.57
N SER A 140 -8.75 1.35 8.90
CA SER A 140 -7.81 0.35 8.38
C SER A 140 -6.79 0.97 7.41
N VAL A 141 -7.22 1.84 6.52
CA VAL A 141 -6.36 2.56 5.57
C VAL A 141 -5.38 3.48 6.31
N THR A 142 -5.85 4.26 7.29
CA THR A 142 -4.98 5.19 8.03
C THR A 142 -3.98 4.47 8.93
N VAL A 143 -4.36 3.36 9.54
CA VAL A 143 -3.43 2.49 10.29
C VAL A 143 -2.35 1.93 9.37
N LYS A 144 -2.71 1.49 8.16
CA LYS A 144 -1.76 1.00 7.17
C LYS A 144 -0.82 2.11 6.68
N ALA A 145 -1.33 3.33 6.51
CA ALA A 145 -0.51 4.50 6.17
C ALA A 145 0.53 4.80 7.25
N LEU A 146 0.17 4.67 8.54
CA LEU A 146 1.12 4.82 9.66
C LEU A 146 2.19 3.73 9.64
N GLN A 147 1.82 2.48 9.37
CA GLN A 147 2.78 1.38 9.26
C GLN A 147 3.79 1.64 8.13
N LEU A 148 3.32 2.02 6.93
CA LEU A 148 4.18 2.35 5.80
C LEU A 148 5.11 3.55 6.11
N TRP A 149 4.60 4.56 6.81
CA TRP A 149 5.41 5.69 7.26
C TRP A 149 6.53 5.24 8.21
N ALA A 150 6.22 4.39 9.19
CA ALA A 150 7.20 3.86 10.14
C ALA A 150 8.28 3.03 9.43
N GLU A 151 7.88 2.14 8.50
CA GLU A 151 8.81 1.35 7.68
C GLU A 151 9.73 2.26 6.84
N GLN A 152 9.18 3.32 6.24
CA GLN A 152 9.99 4.30 5.51
C GLN A 152 11.01 4.99 6.43
N LYS A 153 10.62 5.35 7.66
CA LYS A 153 11.52 5.98 8.62
C LYS A 153 12.61 5.04 9.14
N LEU A 154 12.31 3.74 9.21
CA LEU A 154 13.31 2.71 9.50
C LEU A 154 14.36 2.58 8.38
N ILE A 155 13.94 2.63 7.13
CA ILE A 155 14.84 2.60 5.96
C ILE A 155 15.71 3.88 5.93
N GLU A 156 15.10 5.04 6.20
CA GLU A 156 15.82 6.33 6.28
C GLU A 156 16.77 6.44 7.49
N GLY A 157 16.79 5.45 8.39
CA GLY A 157 17.60 5.48 9.63
C GLY A 157 17.13 6.50 10.66
N LYS A 158 15.90 7.01 10.54
CA LYS A 158 15.29 7.99 11.47
C LYS A 158 14.61 7.34 12.67
N ILE A 159 14.40 6.03 12.62
CA ILE A 159 13.97 5.20 13.74
C ILE A 159 15.08 4.18 14.00
N ASN A 160 15.43 3.95 15.25
CA ASN A 160 16.42 2.94 15.63
C ASN A 160 15.83 1.54 15.38
N ARG A 161 16.31 0.89 14.30
CA ARG A 161 15.80 -0.42 13.86
C ARG A 161 15.95 -1.50 14.92
N SER A 162 17.12 -1.59 15.57
CA SER A 162 17.39 -2.61 16.60
C SER A 162 16.42 -2.50 17.77
N LEU A 163 16.19 -1.28 18.26
CA LEU A 163 15.25 -1.03 19.34
C LEU A 163 13.79 -1.30 18.89
N TYR A 164 13.45 -0.90 17.67
CA TYR A 164 12.10 -1.12 17.12
C TYR A 164 11.75 -2.62 17.00
N GLU A 165 12.67 -3.42 16.48
CA GLU A 165 12.51 -4.86 16.35
C GLU A 165 12.43 -5.54 17.73
N GLN A 166 13.32 -5.15 18.68
CA GLN A 166 13.34 -5.69 20.03
C GLN A 166 12.03 -5.45 20.82
N LEU A 167 11.32 -4.34 20.54
CA LEU A 167 10.09 -3.98 21.27
C LEU A 167 8.82 -4.43 20.55
N LYS A 168 8.92 -4.97 19.32
CA LYS A 168 7.79 -5.42 18.53
C LYS A 168 7.43 -6.89 18.79
N ASP A 169 8.38 -7.69 19.29
CA ASP A 169 8.19 -9.08 19.74
C ASP A 169 7.57 -9.12 21.15
#